data_71006c35f5ffe9f2e3f5686c5ac43c03
#
_entry.id   71006c35f5ffe9f2e3f5686c5ac43c03
#
_cell.length_a   1.000
_cell.length_b   1.000
_cell.length_c   1.000
_cell.angle_alpha   90.00
_cell.angle_beta   90.00
_cell.angle_gamma   90.00
#
_symmetry.space_group_name_H-M   'P 1'
#
loop_
_entity.id
_entity.type
_entity.pdbx_description
1 polymer ?
#
loop_
_entity_poly.entity_id
_entity_poly.type
_entity_poly.pdbx_seq_one_letter_code
_entity_poly.pdbx_strand_id
1 'polypeptide(L)'
;EDYAYPEYQAHVNDSTDYQVYNNSAQQDASTEAVRETAGEVLKYKGNIVTTYYYSTSCGKTTTMKAWGTSENESNGYLQSVEVKDKNGDYEKSLPWYRWEADIDQDILSALLAENVKKNIGTVQSLEVTKTGPGGVALQIKAVGDKGSITVDTENKIRKALGGNGYEIKKQDGTVAQSGTLLPSAFFKVKKAGNIFKIIGGGYGHGIGMSQNGANEMAKKGKNYQEILQMFYPGTTIEK
;
A
#
# COMPACT_ATOMS: atom_id res chain seq x y z
N GLU A 1 3.59 -3.17 32.87
CA GLU A 1 3.63 -2.75 31.46
C GLU A 1 2.49 -3.42 30.71
N ASP A 2 1.74 -2.65 29.89
CA ASP A 2 0.66 -3.18 29.04
C ASP A 2 1.24 -3.68 27.74
N TYR A 3 1.69 -4.93 27.72
CA TYR A 3 2.19 -5.57 26.50
C TYR A 3 1.07 -5.83 25.49
N ALA A 4 1.32 -5.55 24.21
CA ALA A 4 0.40 -5.90 23.12
C ALA A 4 0.20 -7.42 22.99
N TYR A 5 1.22 -8.19 23.37
CA TYR A 5 1.25 -9.67 23.41
C TYR A 5 1.71 -10.12 24.79
N PRO A 6 0.83 -10.14 25.81
CA PRO A 6 1.19 -10.43 27.20
C PRO A 6 1.87 -11.80 27.40
N GLU A 7 1.43 -12.82 26.65
CA GLU A 7 2.00 -14.17 26.70
C GLU A 7 3.49 -14.24 26.31
N TYR A 8 3.96 -13.28 25.49
CA TYR A 8 5.35 -13.18 25.04
C TYR A 8 6.08 -11.98 25.67
N GLN A 9 5.40 -11.21 26.53
CA GLN A 9 5.91 -9.94 27.06
C GLN A 9 6.45 -9.02 25.95
N ALA A 10 5.72 -8.93 24.83
CA ALA A 10 6.12 -8.20 23.64
C ALA A 10 5.11 -7.10 23.27
N HIS A 11 5.62 -5.99 22.76
CA HIS A 11 4.83 -4.87 22.24
C HIS A 11 4.60 -4.94 20.74
N VAL A 12 5.41 -5.75 20.02
CA VAL A 12 5.40 -5.87 18.55
C VAL A 12 5.57 -7.34 18.15
N ASN A 13 5.24 -7.66 16.92
CA ASN A 13 5.57 -8.94 16.29
C ASN A 13 6.39 -8.71 15.01
N ASP A 14 6.86 -9.77 14.38
CA ASP A 14 7.69 -9.76 13.18
C ASP A 14 6.91 -9.85 11.86
N SER A 15 5.62 -9.53 11.90
CA SER A 15 4.74 -9.55 10.73
C SER A 15 4.58 -8.17 10.08
N THR A 16 3.78 -8.12 9.01
CA THR A 16 3.41 -6.87 8.33
C THR A 16 2.52 -5.94 9.15
N ASP A 17 2.06 -6.36 10.33
CA ASP A 17 1.32 -5.49 11.25
C ASP A 17 2.27 -4.48 11.92
N TYR A 18 3.56 -4.82 11.97
CA TYR A 18 4.64 -3.97 12.49
C TYR A 18 5.77 -3.89 11.46
N GLN A 19 6.92 -4.51 11.73
CA GLN A 19 8.06 -4.59 10.81
C GLN A 19 8.45 -6.05 10.61
N VAL A 20 8.39 -6.51 9.37
CA VAL A 20 8.85 -7.87 9.03
C VAL A 20 10.34 -8.01 9.38
N TYR A 21 10.64 -8.95 10.26
CA TYR A 21 12.00 -9.26 10.68
C TYR A 21 12.35 -10.70 10.28
N ASN A 22 13.18 -10.83 9.25
CA ASN A 22 13.54 -12.12 8.67
C ASN A 22 14.84 -12.71 9.25
N ASN A 23 15.17 -12.42 10.51
CA ASN A 23 16.46 -12.80 11.10
C ASN A 23 17.68 -12.35 10.26
N SER A 24 17.55 -11.20 9.61
CA SER A 24 18.62 -10.64 8.78
C SER A 24 19.82 -10.24 9.64
N ALA A 25 21.01 -10.41 9.12
CA ALA A 25 22.22 -9.96 9.79
C ALA A 25 22.18 -8.44 10.00
N GLN A 26 22.74 -8.01 11.13
CA GLN A 26 22.89 -6.60 11.45
C GLN A 26 23.71 -5.90 10.37
N GLN A 27 23.27 -4.69 9.98
CA GLN A 27 23.95 -3.83 9.02
C GLN A 27 24.50 -2.61 9.75
N ASP A 28 25.77 -2.27 9.51
CA ASP A 28 26.44 -1.14 10.19
C ASP A 28 25.70 0.17 9.97
N ALA A 29 25.27 0.45 8.75
CA ALA A 29 24.51 1.66 8.42
C ALA A 29 23.18 1.76 9.19
N SER A 30 22.46 0.66 9.36
CA SER A 30 21.21 0.63 10.13
C SER A 30 21.49 0.82 11.62
N THR A 31 22.54 0.21 12.13
CA THR A 31 22.98 0.36 13.53
C THR A 31 23.37 1.79 13.84
N GLU A 32 24.11 2.45 12.96
CA GLU A 32 24.50 3.85 13.11
C GLU A 32 23.28 4.77 13.08
N ALA A 33 22.37 4.57 12.10
CA ALA A 33 21.13 5.34 12.03
C ALA A 33 20.30 5.25 13.32
N VAL A 34 20.18 4.06 13.92
CA VAL A 34 19.48 3.85 15.20
C VAL A 34 20.17 4.59 16.35
N ARG A 35 21.50 4.59 16.38
CA ARG A 35 22.26 5.33 17.42
C ARG A 35 22.11 6.85 17.27
N GLU A 36 22.22 7.38 16.05
CA GLU A 36 22.12 8.81 15.77
C GLU A 36 20.73 9.36 16.09
N THR A 37 19.67 8.58 15.85
CA THR A 37 18.27 8.96 16.08
C THR A 37 17.70 8.49 17.42
N ALA A 38 18.54 8.02 18.34
CA ALA A 38 18.10 7.52 19.62
C ALA A 38 17.30 8.56 20.41
N GLY A 39 16.07 8.18 20.80
CA GLY A 39 15.13 9.04 21.53
C GLY A 39 14.36 10.02 20.64
N GLU A 40 14.62 10.09 19.34
CA GLU A 40 13.85 10.92 18.41
C GLU A 40 12.50 10.27 18.07
N VAL A 41 11.44 11.08 18.14
CA VAL A 41 10.08 10.66 17.78
C VAL A 41 9.43 11.72 16.89
N LEU A 42 8.50 11.29 16.01
CA LEU A 42 7.65 12.22 15.30
C LEU A 42 6.44 12.60 16.14
N LYS A 43 6.17 13.91 16.20
CA LYS A 43 4.97 14.46 16.83
C LYS A 43 4.14 15.26 15.84
N TYR A 44 2.84 15.22 16.01
CA TYR A 44 1.89 16.06 15.32
C TYR A 44 0.98 16.73 16.35
N LYS A 45 0.91 18.07 16.33
CA LYS A 45 0.19 18.85 17.35
C LYS A 45 0.57 18.45 18.80
N GLY A 46 1.86 18.19 19.03
CA GLY A 46 2.41 17.84 20.33
C GLY A 46 2.26 16.37 20.77
N ASN A 47 1.56 15.53 20.00
CA ASN A 47 1.37 14.12 20.30
C ASN A 47 2.26 13.24 19.44
N ILE A 48 2.85 12.18 20.02
CA ILE A 48 3.55 11.14 19.27
C ILE A 48 2.58 10.48 18.28
N VAL A 49 3.00 10.27 17.04
CA VAL A 49 2.16 9.76 15.97
C VAL A 49 2.60 8.40 15.44
N THR A 50 1.63 7.64 14.93
CA THR A 50 1.91 6.38 14.23
C THR A 50 2.33 6.68 12.78
N THR A 51 3.54 6.26 12.41
CA THR A 51 4.14 6.51 11.09
C THR A 51 3.99 5.28 10.20
N TYR A 52 2.84 5.17 9.52
CA TYR A 52 2.61 4.08 8.56
C TYR A 52 3.56 4.18 7.37
N TYR A 53 4.01 3.04 6.87
CA TYR A 53 4.88 2.96 5.69
C TYR A 53 4.56 1.73 4.85
N TYR A 54 4.98 1.76 3.60
CA TYR A 54 4.77 0.69 2.63
C TYR A 54 5.92 0.64 1.62
N SER A 55 5.96 -0.39 0.78
CA SER A 55 7.12 -0.66 -0.06
C SER A 55 7.37 0.40 -1.15
N THR A 56 6.42 0.57 -2.09
CA THR A 56 6.66 1.34 -3.33
C THR A 56 5.45 2.17 -3.70
N SER A 57 5.62 3.47 -3.95
CA SER A 57 4.53 4.32 -4.45
C SER A 57 4.40 4.25 -5.98
N CYS A 58 3.25 4.68 -6.46
CA CYS A 58 3.03 4.91 -7.88
C CYS A 58 3.16 6.40 -8.27
N GLY A 59 3.91 7.19 -7.46
CA GLY A 59 4.10 8.62 -7.59
C GLY A 59 3.25 9.46 -6.64
N LYS A 60 2.31 8.84 -5.92
CA LYS A 60 1.46 9.51 -4.91
C LYS A 60 1.15 8.57 -3.76
N THR A 61 0.98 9.16 -2.56
CA THR A 61 0.43 8.47 -1.40
C THR A 61 -1.08 8.69 -1.30
N THR A 62 -1.72 8.08 -0.32
CA THR A 62 -3.14 8.29 0.00
C THR A 62 -3.32 8.64 1.48
N THR A 63 -4.57 8.80 1.92
CA THR A 63 -4.94 9.14 3.28
C THR A 63 -5.62 7.96 3.99
N MET A 64 -5.92 8.10 5.28
CA MET A 64 -6.65 7.11 6.08
C MET A 64 -8.04 6.75 5.51
N LYS A 65 -8.58 7.55 4.56
CA LYS A 65 -9.81 7.19 3.82
C LYS A 65 -9.70 5.86 3.09
N ALA A 66 -8.49 5.47 2.68
CA ALA A 66 -8.24 4.17 2.06
C ALA A 66 -8.62 2.99 2.98
N TRP A 67 -8.51 3.16 4.29
CA TRP A 67 -8.92 2.19 5.31
C TRP A 67 -10.32 2.45 5.89
N GLY A 68 -11.06 3.41 5.32
CA GLY A 68 -12.41 3.77 5.79
C GLY A 68 -12.42 4.69 7.02
N THR A 69 -11.26 5.21 7.41
CA THR A 69 -11.14 6.15 8.54
C THR A 69 -11.31 7.58 8.03
N SER A 70 -12.16 8.36 8.68
CA SER A 70 -12.33 9.77 8.35
C SER A 70 -11.08 10.57 8.71
N GLU A 71 -10.76 11.56 7.90
CA GLU A 71 -9.74 12.55 8.23
C GLU A 71 -10.23 13.38 9.43
N ASN A 72 -9.33 13.59 10.38
CA ASN A 72 -9.59 14.35 11.59
C ASN A 72 -8.29 15.04 12.06
N GLU A 73 -8.38 15.78 13.17
CA GLU A 73 -7.24 16.53 13.69
C GLU A 73 -6.05 15.68 14.13
N SER A 74 -6.27 14.41 14.50
CA SER A 74 -5.19 13.54 14.98
C SER A 74 -4.45 12.82 13.86
N ASN A 75 -5.04 12.68 12.66
CA ASN A 75 -4.43 11.99 11.51
C ASN A 75 -4.13 12.91 10.31
N GLY A 76 -4.24 14.23 10.48
CA GLY A 76 -4.03 15.22 9.44
C GLY A 76 -2.61 15.26 8.84
N TYR A 77 -1.63 14.61 9.46
CA TYR A 77 -0.29 14.41 8.93
C TYR A 77 -0.21 13.28 7.88
N LEU A 78 -1.20 12.40 7.80
CA LEU A 78 -1.29 11.33 6.80
C LEU A 78 -2.00 11.81 5.53
N GLN A 79 -1.38 12.79 4.87
CA GLN A 79 -1.91 13.39 3.66
C GLN A 79 -1.50 12.59 2.41
N SER A 80 -2.23 12.81 1.33
CA SER A 80 -1.79 12.37 0.00
C SER A 80 -0.75 13.33 -0.53
N VAL A 81 0.49 12.87 -0.65
CA VAL A 81 1.60 13.66 -1.16
C VAL A 81 2.09 13.12 -2.51
N GLU A 82 2.64 14.00 -3.35
CA GLU A 82 3.30 13.61 -4.59
C GLU A 82 4.76 13.24 -4.28
N VAL A 83 5.14 11.99 -4.60
CA VAL A 83 6.49 11.44 -4.32
C VAL A 83 7.42 11.79 -5.48
N LYS A 84 7.68 13.08 -5.68
CA LYS A 84 8.45 13.61 -6.81
C LYS A 84 9.32 14.81 -6.44
N ASP A 85 10.27 15.12 -7.32
CA ASP A 85 10.99 16.38 -7.39
C ASP A 85 10.72 17.08 -8.75
N LYS A 86 11.48 18.14 -9.05
CA LYS A 86 11.42 18.87 -10.32
C LYS A 86 11.75 18.02 -11.56
N ASN A 87 12.39 16.86 -11.38
CA ASN A 87 12.80 15.96 -12.45
C ASN A 87 11.79 14.78 -12.64
N GLY A 88 10.72 14.75 -11.87
CA GLY A 88 9.66 13.72 -11.90
C GLY A 88 9.64 12.83 -10.67
N ASP A 89 8.85 11.75 -10.77
CA ASP A 89 8.64 10.86 -9.64
C ASP A 89 9.93 10.12 -9.25
N TYR A 90 10.21 10.03 -7.95
CA TYR A 90 11.41 9.39 -7.43
C TYR A 90 11.49 7.91 -7.82
N GLU A 91 10.37 7.22 -7.81
CA GLU A 91 10.29 5.77 -7.98
C GLU A 91 10.00 5.32 -9.42
N LYS A 92 9.96 6.24 -10.40
CA LYS A 92 9.54 5.97 -11.79
C LYS A 92 10.32 4.86 -12.52
N SER A 93 11.53 4.55 -12.06
CA SER A 93 12.38 3.49 -12.64
C SER A 93 12.25 2.14 -11.92
N LEU A 94 11.54 2.08 -10.80
CA LEU A 94 11.45 0.87 -9.98
C LEU A 94 10.41 -0.12 -10.55
N PRO A 95 10.66 -1.44 -10.45
CA PRO A 95 9.81 -2.46 -11.05
C PRO A 95 8.32 -2.33 -10.69
N TRP A 96 8.00 -2.12 -9.42
CA TRP A 96 6.63 -2.02 -8.91
C TRP A 96 5.97 -0.64 -9.10
N TYR A 97 6.67 0.34 -9.69
CA TYR A 97 6.08 1.66 -9.95
C TYR A 97 4.86 1.58 -10.88
N ARG A 98 4.90 0.64 -11.84
CA ARG A 98 3.74 0.24 -12.65
C ARG A 98 3.70 -1.27 -12.82
N TRP A 99 2.49 -1.80 -12.90
CA TRP A 99 2.26 -3.22 -13.13
C TRP A 99 0.93 -3.45 -13.83
N GLU A 100 0.80 -4.61 -14.44
CA GLU A 100 -0.45 -5.08 -15.02
C GLU A 100 -0.68 -6.55 -14.70
N ALA A 101 -1.96 -6.95 -14.67
CA ALA A 101 -2.39 -8.33 -14.51
C ALA A 101 -3.58 -8.60 -15.41
N ASP A 102 -3.52 -9.69 -16.14
CA ASP A 102 -4.62 -10.20 -16.94
C ASP A 102 -5.26 -11.37 -16.16
N ILE A 103 -6.49 -11.18 -15.72
CA ILE A 103 -7.23 -12.17 -14.93
C ILE A 103 -8.36 -12.74 -15.79
N ASP A 104 -8.33 -14.04 -16.00
CA ASP A 104 -9.41 -14.74 -16.70
C ASP A 104 -10.72 -14.63 -15.90
N GLN A 105 -11.85 -14.60 -16.59
CA GLN A 105 -13.19 -14.44 -16.02
C GLN A 105 -13.54 -15.53 -15.01
N ASP A 106 -13.16 -16.77 -15.27
CA ASP A 106 -13.45 -17.88 -14.37
C ASP A 106 -12.59 -17.79 -13.11
N ILE A 107 -11.31 -17.44 -13.27
CA ILE A 107 -10.38 -17.18 -12.14
C ILE A 107 -10.90 -16.04 -11.29
N LEU A 108 -11.28 -14.90 -11.88
CA LEU A 108 -11.81 -13.76 -11.15
C LEU A 108 -13.11 -14.13 -10.41
N SER A 109 -13.98 -14.90 -11.02
CA SER A 109 -15.23 -15.35 -10.41
C SER A 109 -14.98 -16.24 -9.19
N ALA A 110 -14.03 -17.17 -9.29
CA ALA A 110 -13.62 -18.03 -8.19
C ALA A 110 -12.97 -17.22 -7.03
N LEU A 111 -12.05 -16.31 -7.35
CA LEU A 111 -11.39 -15.45 -6.35
C LEU A 111 -12.41 -14.60 -5.58
N LEU A 112 -13.32 -13.95 -6.27
CA LEU A 112 -14.35 -13.13 -5.61
C LEU A 112 -15.28 -13.98 -4.74
N ALA A 113 -15.72 -15.15 -5.22
CA ALA A 113 -16.56 -16.05 -4.43
C ALA A 113 -15.84 -16.54 -3.16
N GLU A 114 -14.56 -16.88 -3.28
CA GLU A 114 -13.75 -17.35 -2.16
C GLU A 114 -13.45 -16.24 -1.15
N ASN A 115 -12.94 -15.09 -1.63
CA ASN A 115 -12.42 -14.04 -0.77
C ASN A 115 -13.52 -13.19 -0.12
N VAL A 116 -14.65 -12.97 -0.83
CA VAL A 116 -15.78 -12.17 -0.33
C VAL A 116 -16.85 -13.06 0.32
N LYS A 117 -16.72 -14.40 0.22
CA LYS A 117 -17.67 -15.39 0.75
C LYS A 117 -19.09 -15.21 0.18
N LYS A 118 -19.18 -14.74 -1.08
CA LYS A 118 -20.45 -14.58 -1.79
C LYS A 118 -20.29 -14.96 -3.26
N ASN A 119 -21.00 -16.00 -3.68
CA ASN A 119 -21.02 -16.44 -5.07
C ASN A 119 -22.02 -15.59 -5.88
N ILE A 120 -21.52 -14.85 -6.87
CA ILE A 120 -22.30 -14.03 -7.81
C ILE A 120 -22.39 -14.67 -9.20
N GLY A 121 -21.95 -15.92 -9.35
CA GLY A 121 -21.85 -16.61 -10.63
C GLY A 121 -20.66 -16.12 -11.45
N THR A 122 -20.76 -16.21 -12.78
CA THR A 122 -19.74 -15.75 -13.71
C THR A 122 -19.69 -14.21 -13.75
N VAL A 123 -18.55 -13.63 -13.39
CA VAL A 123 -18.37 -12.17 -13.33
C VAL A 123 -18.43 -11.57 -14.73
N GLN A 124 -19.36 -10.67 -14.95
CA GLN A 124 -19.58 -9.97 -16.22
C GLN A 124 -18.94 -8.58 -16.27
N SER A 125 -18.87 -7.88 -15.13
CA SER A 125 -18.19 -6.59 -15.00
C SER A 125 -17.50 -6.45 -13.65
N LEU A 126 -16.41 -5.67 -13.66
CA LEU A 126 -15.67 -5.23 -12.48
C LEU A 126 -15.28 -3.77 -12.70
N GLU A 127 -15.65 -2.90 -11.78
CA GLU A 127 -15.45 -1.46 -11.88
C GLU A 127 -14.95 -0.88 -10.55
N VAL A 128 -14.10 0.13 -10.63
CA VAL A 128 -13.78 1.02 -9.50
C VAL A 128 -14.86 2.09 -9.46
N THR A 129 -15.73 2.04 -8.46
CA THR A 129 -16.88 2.95 -8.32
C THR A 129 -16.60 4.17 -7.47
N LYS A 130 -15.59 4.11 -6.60
CA LYS A 130 -15.11 5.26 -5.82
C LYS A 130 -13.59 5.27 -5.78
N THR A 131 -13.02 6.46 -5.93
CA THR A 131 -11.59 6.72 -5.78
C THR A 131 -11.35 7.75 -4.68
N GLY A 132 -10.21 7.60 -3.99
CA GLY A 132 -9.76 8.50 -2.95
C GLY A 132 -8.56 9.36 -3.36
N PRO A 133 -7.99 10.11 -2.40
CA PRO A 133 -6.79 10.88 -2.62
C PRO A 133 -5.66 10.02 -3.20
N GLY A 134 -4.86 10.62 -4.10
CA GLY A 134 -3.81 9.91 -4.82
C GLY A 134 -4.31 8.96 -5.92
N GLY A 135 -5.63 8.75 -6.05
CA GLY A 135 -6.23 7.85 -7.05
C GLY A 135 -6.41 6.41 -6.57
N VAL A 136 -6.32 6.15 -5.26
CA VAL A 136 -6.57 4.82 -4.69
C VAL A 136 -8.03 4.40 -4.87
N ALA A 137 -8.30 3.14 -5.19
CA ALA A 137 -9.65 2.59 -5.19
C ALA A 137 -10.17 2.46 -3.75
N LEU A 138 -11.27 3.15 -3.45
CA LEU A 138 -11.99 3.07 -2.19
C LEU A 138 -13.15 2.09 -2.24
N GLN A 139 -13.68 1.83 -3.44
CA GLN A 139 -14.77 0.89 -3.64
C GLN A 139 -14.68 0.29 -5.04
N ILE A 140 -14.90 -1.02 -5.12
CA ILE A 140 -15.14 -1.74 -6.36
C ILE A 140 -16.53 -2.37 -6.35
N LYS A 141 -17.11 -2.54 -7.54
CA LYS A 141 -18.34 -3.29 -7.76
C LYS A 141 -18.09 -4.36 -8.82
N ALA A 142 -18.46 -5.60 -8.50
CA ALA A 142 -18.51 -6.69 -9.47
C ALA A 142 -19.95 -7.14 -9.67
N VAL A 143 -20.33 -7.39 -10.93
CA VAL A 143 -21.63 -7.91 -11.32
C VAL A 143 -21.40 -9.23 -12.04
N GLY A 144 -22.07 -10.26 -11.58
CA GLY A 144 -22.13 -11.58 -12.22
C GLY A 144 -23.54 -11.93 -12.68
N ASP A 145 -23.69 -13.11 -13.28
CA ASP A 145 -24.98 -13.60 -13.77
C ASP A 145 -25.96 -14.01 -12.65
N LYS A 146 -25.48 -14.15 -11.39
CA LYS A 146 -26.29 -14.52 -10.22
C LYS A 146 -26.39 -13.41 -9.18
N GLY A 147 -25.86 -12.22 -9.45
CA GLY A 147 -25.94 -11.09 -8.54
C GLY A 147 -24.76 -10.14 -8.62
N SER A 148 -24.58 -9.34 -7.57
CA SER A 148 -23.48 -8.38 -7.49
C SER A 148 -22.90 -8.28 -6.09
N ILE A 149 -21.66 -7.81 -6.00
CA ILE A 149 -20.98 -7.46 -4.76
C ILE A 149 -20.38 -6.06 -4.87
N THR A 150 -20.27 -5.42 -3.72
CA THR A 150 -19.51 -4.17 -3.54
C THR A 150 -18.50 -4.44 -2.45
N VAL A 151 -17.24 -4.04 -2.68
CA VAL A 151 -16.14 -4.20 -1.72
C VAL A 151 -15.56 -2.82 -1.45
N ASP A 152 -15.53 -2.44 -0.19
CA ASP A 152 -15.02 -1.16 0.27
C ASP A 152 -13.66 -1.34 0.95
N THR A 153 -12.87 -0.29 0.97
CA THR A 153 -11.54 -0.14 1.55
C THR A 153 -10.41 -0.85 0.78
N GLU A 154 -9.26 -0.21 0.81
CA GLU A 154 -8.04 -0.62 0.10
C GLU A 154 -7.68 -2.09 0.41
N ASN A 155 -7.60 -2.45 1.67
CA ASN A 155 -7.18 -3.78 2.08
C ASN A 155 -8.16 -4.87 1.62
N LYS A 156 -9.48 -4.64 1.81
CA LYS A 156 -10.51 -5.61 1.38
C LYS A 156 -10.56 -5.74 -0.14
N ILE A 157 -10.34 -4.65 -0.88
CA ILE A 157 -10.26 -4.67 -2.35
C ILE A 157 -9.08 -5.52 -2.81
N ARG A 158 -7.88 -5.29 -2.24
CA ARG A 158 -6.69 -6.08 -2.55
C ARG A 158 -6.88 -7.56 -2.22
N LYS A 159 -7.52 -7.85 -1.08
CA LYS A 159 -7.83 -9.22 -0.68
C LYS A 159 -8.86 -9.87 -1.62
N ALA A 160 -9.90 -9.14 -2.01
CA ALA A 160 -10.95 -9.65 -2.89
C ALA A 160 -10.41 -10.07 -4.27
N LEU A 161 -9.42 -9.34 -4.78
CA LEU A 161 -8.78 -9.59 -6.09
C LEU A 161 -7.48 -10.41 -5.98
N GLY A 162 -6.96 -10.64 -4.79
CA GLY A 162 -5.78 -11.45 -4.54
C GLY A 162 -6.09 -12.94 -4.59
N GLY A 163 -5.05 -13.74 -4.72
CA GLY A 163 -5.11 -15.20 -4.80
C GLY A 163 -4.23 -15.75 -5.91
N ASN A 164 -4.27 -17.05 -6.10
CA ASN A 164 -3.49 -17.73 -7.13
C ASN A 164 -4.22 -17.74 -8.48
N GLY A 165 -3.51 -18.05 -9.55
CA GLY A 165 -4.06 -18.34 -10.86
C GLY A 165 -3.84 -17.26 -11.91
N TYR A 166 -3.15 -16.17 -11.59
CA TYR A 166 -2.72 -15.17 -12.55
C TYR A 166 -1.33 -14.62 -12.21
N GLU A 167 -0.73 -13.95 -13.16
CA GLU A 167 0.58 -13.34 -13.02
C GLU A 167 0.48 -11.81 -13.04
N ILE A 168 1.46 -11.17 -12.42
CA ILE A 168 1.60 -9.73 -12.37
C ILE A 168 2.88 -9.36 -13.11
N LYS A 169 2.73 -8.68 -14.24
CA LYS A 169 3.84 -8.17 -15.04
C LYS A 169 4.21 -6.78 -14.56
N LYS A 170 5.42 -6.61 -14.06
CA LYS A 170 5.98 -5.32 -13.62
C LYS A 170 6.48 -4.52 -14.83
N GLN A 171 6.69 -3.21 -14.64
CA GLN A 171 7.08 -2.32 -15.76
C GLN A 171 8.45 -2.66 -16.38
N ASP A 172 9.34 -3.31 -15.66
CA ASP A 172 10.64 -3.78 -16.16
C ASP A 172 10.54 -5.09 -16.97
N GLY A 173 9.32 -5.60 -17.15
CA GLY A 173 9.03 -6.86 -17.84
C GLY A 173 9.16 -8.10 -16.95
N THR A 174 9.65 -7.99 -15.73
CA THR A 174 9.70 -9.14 -14.80
C THR A 174 8.30 -9.50 -14.33
N VAL A 175 8.10 -10.78 -14.07
CA VAL A 175 6.81 -11.35 -13.66
C VAL A 175 6.88 -11.84 -12.23
N ALA A 176 5.81 -11.61 -11.48
CA ALA A 176 5.58 -12.18 -10.16
C ALA A 176 4.29 -12.99 -10.18
N GLN A 177 4.25 -14.09 -9.43
CA GLN A 177 3.00 -14.80 -9.19
C GLN A 177 2.08 -13.92 -8.31
N SER A 178 0.79 -13.99 -8.57
CA SER A 178 -0.21 -13.36 -7.72
C SER A 178 -0.14 -13.97 -6.30
N GLY A 179 -0.34 -13.14 -5.30
CA GLY A 179 -0.31 -13.51 -3.89
C GLY A 179 -1.66 -13.27 -3.21
N THR A 180 -1.73 -13.45 -1.91
CA THR A 180 -2.96 -13.28 -1.12
C THR A 180 -3.60 -11.90 -1.25
N LEU A 181 -2.81 -10.90 -1.62
CA LEU A 181 -3.25 -9.52 -1.87
C LEU A 181 -2.79 -9.06 -3.26
N LEU A 182 -3.64 -8.33 -3.96
CA LEU A 182 -3.21 -7.53 -5.12
C LEU A 182 -2.10 -6.55 -4.68
N PRO A 183 -1.10 -6.22 -5.51
CA PRO A 183 0.04 -5.38 -5.10
C PRO A 183 -0.35 -4.05 -4.45
N SER A 184 -1.36 -3.38 -4.98
CA SER A 184 -1.91 -2.13 -4.43
C SER A 184 -3.36 -1.95 -4.85
N ALA A 185 -4.04 -0.95 -4.27
CA ALA A 185 -5.35 -0.52 -4.73
C ALA A 185 -5.30 0.71 -5.68
N PHE A 186 -4.14 1.06 -6.19
CA PHE A 186 -3.99 2.11 -7.21
C PHE A 186 -4.05 1.47 -8.60
N PHE A 187 -5.25 1.25 -9.11
CA PHE A 187 -5.43 0.59 -10.41
C PHE A 187 -6.68 1.05 -11.15
N LYS A 188 -6.73 0.69 -12.43
CA LYS A 188 -7.90 0.74 -13.31
C LYS A 188 -8.17 -0.65 -13.85
N VAL A 189 -9.44 -0.92 -14.21
CA VAL A 189 -9.86 -2.17 -14.81
C VAL A 189 -10.33 -1.93 -16.24
N LYS A 190 -9.96 -2.83 -17.15
CA LYS A 190 -10.49 -2.90 -18.52
C LYS A 190 -10.90 -4.35 -18.78
N LYS A 191 -12.07 -4.55 -19.41
CA LYS A 191 -12.49 -5.88 -19.87
C LYS A 191 -12.28 -6.00 -21.36
N ALA A 192 -11.70 -7.12 -21.79
CA ALA A 192 -11.52 -7.49 -23.20
C ALA A 192 -11.86 -8.98 -23.38
N GLY A 193 -13.02 -9.27 -23.95
CA GLY A 193 -13.54 -10.65 -24.01
C GLY A 193 -13.72 -11.21 -22.60
N ASN A 194 -13.08 -12.34 -22.31
CA ASN A 194 -13.10 -13.01 -21.01
C ASN A 194 -11.96 -12.58 -20.08
N ILE A 195 -11.17 -11.59 -20.47
CA ILE A 195 -10.03 -11.13 -19.66
C ILE A 195 -10.37 -9.81 -18.98
N PHE A 196 -10.12 -9.74 -17.69
CA PHE A 196 -10.13 -8.52 -16.88
C PHE A 196 -8.68 -8.05 -16.71
N LYS A 197 -8.29 -7.02 -17.47
CA LYS A 197 -6.98 -6.40 -17.35
C LYS A 197 -6.99 -5.38 -16.24
N ILE A 198 -6.18 -5.60 -15.21
CA ILE A 198 -5.93 -4.65 -14.13
C ILE A 198 -4.62 -3.94 -14.43
N ILE A 199 -4.66 -2.61 -14.48
CA ILE A 199 -3.49 -1.76 -14.76
C ILE A 199 -3.27 -0.89 -13.53
N GLY A 200 -2.19 -1.13 -12.81
CA GLY A 200 -1.92 -0.49 -11.54
C GLY A 200 -0.50 0.00 -11.36
N GLY A 201 -0.22 0.47 -10.15
CA GLY A 201 1.10 0.91 -9.75
C GLY A 201 1.27 0.92 -8.24
N GLY A 202 2.53 0.82 -7.81
CA GLY A 202 2.90 0.74 -6.41
C GLY A 202 2.75 -0.66 -5.80
N TYR A 203 3.30 -0.81 -4.61
CA TYR A 203 3.25 -2.03 -3.81
C TYR A 203 3.05 -1.69 -2.33
N GLY A 204 1.88 -2.03 -1.79
CA GLY A 204 1.46 -1.75 -0.42
C GLY A 204 0.21 -0.87 -0.35
N HIS A 205 -0.12 -0.41 0.85
CA HIS A 205 -1.38 0.31 1.13
C HIS A 205 -1.39 1.79 0.71
N GLY A 206 -0.22 2.39 0.49
CA GLY A 206 -0.12 3.76 0.00
C GLY A 206 -0.28 4.87 1.05
N ILE A 207 -0.43 4.56 2.34
CA ILE A 207 -0.58 5.55 3.42
C ILE A 207 0.77 5.81 4.06
N GLY A 208 1.13 7.09 4.23
CA GLY A 208 2.39 7.50 4.84
C GLY A 208 3.59 7.31 3.92
N MET A 209 4.71 6.79 4.45
CA MET A 209 5.99 6.78 3.75
C MET A 209 6.15 5.59 2.80
N SER A 210 6.56 5.86 1.54
CA SER A 210 7.11 4.84 0.66
C SER A 210 8.56 4.56 1.03
N GLN A 211 8.90 3.31 1.38
CA GLN A 211 10.27 2.91 1.72
C GLN A 211 11.23 3.12 0.54
N ASN A 212 10.81 2.71 -0.66
CA ASN A 212 11.61 2.92 -1.86
C ASN A 212 11.68 4.39 -2.26
N GLY A 213 10.59 5.16 -2.07
CA GLY A 213 10.59 6.61 -2.26
C GLY A 213 11.60 7.31 -1.35
N ALA A 214 11.60 6.96 -0.07
CA ALA A 214 12.57 7.46 0.91
C ALA A 214 14.02 7.14 0.50
N ASN A 215 14.27 5.89 0.06
CA ASN A 215 15.59 5.45 -0.41
C ASN A 215 16.04 6.23 -1.67
N GLU A 216 15.17 6.43 -2.65
CA GLU A 216 15.50 7.21 -3.84
C GLU A 216 15.72 8.71 -3.53
N MET A 217 15.00 9.26 -2.55
CA MET A 217 15.25 10.61 -2.04
C MET A 217 16.64 10.71 -1.38
N ALA A 218 16.99 9.75 -0.52
CA ALA A 218 18.30 9.68 0.14
C ALA A 218 19.44 9.57 -0.88
N LYS A 219 19.31 8.75 -1.94
CA LYS A 219 20.26 8.67 -3.05
C LYS A 219 20.44 10.01 -3.78
N LYS A 220 19.45 10.88 -3.74
CA LYS A 220 19.52 12.25 -4.30
C LYS A 220 19.96 13.30 -3.27
N GLY A 221 20.49 12.87 -2.13
CA GLY A 221 21.08 13.72 -1.10
C GLY A 221 20.09 14.33 -0.11
N LYS A 222 18.84 13.83 -0.07
CA LYS A 222 17.89 14.23 0.98
C LYS A 222 18.26 13.58 2.30
N ASN A 223 18.26 14.37 3.37
CA ASN A 223 18.43 13.85 4.72
C ASN A 223 17.11 13.26 5.27
N TYR A 224 17.17 12.55 6.39
CA TYR A 224 16.00 11.87 6.96
C TYR A 224 14.89 12.85 7.40
N GLN A 225 15.25 14.05 7.88
CA GLN A 225 14.29 15.07 8.27
C GLN A 225 13.48 15.56 7.05
N GLU A 226 14.14 15.85 5.93
CA GLU A 226 13.49 16.24 4.68
C GLU A 226 12.56 15.14 4.16
N ILE A 227 12.99 13.87 4.27
CA ILE A 227 12.21 12.71 3.85
C ILE A 227 10.95 12.56 4.71
N LEU A 228 11.09 12.58 6.03
CA LEU A 228 9.96 12.47 6.95
C LEU A 228 8.98 13.64 6.80
N GLN A 229 9.47 14.87 6.64
CA GLN A 229 8.65 16.06 6.40
C GLN A 229 7.83 15.95 5.10
N MET A 230 8.39 15.32 4.05
CA MET A 230 7.65 15.11 2.80
C MET A 230 6.50 14.15 3.00
N PHE A 231 6.72 13.02 3.68
CA PHE A 231 5.71 11.97 3.83
C PHE A 231 4.72 12.21 4.98
N TYR A 232 5.13 12.99 5.99
CA TYR A 232 4.33 13.31 7.17
C TYR A 232 4.31 14.84 7.39
N PRO A 233 3.66 15.59 6.49
CA PRO A 233 3.67 17.05 6.56
C PRO A 233 3.04 17.57 7.86
N GLY A 234 3.67 18.61 8.42
CA GLY A 234 3.24 19.25 9.66
C GLY A 234 3.65 18.52 10.94
N THR A 235 4.46 17.48 10.84
CA THR A 235 5.06 16.82 12.02
C THR A 235 6.35 17.54 12.43
N THR A 236 6.74 17.37 13.70
CA THR A 236 8.04 17.77 14.25
C THR A 236 8.83 16.54 14.69
N ILE A 237 10.16 16.61 14.64
CA ILE A 237 11.05 15.60 15.20
C ILE A 237 11.55 16.15 16.52
N GLU A 238 11.35 15.42 17.60
CA GLU A 238 11.69 15.83 18.96
C GLU A 238 12.32 14.66 19.73
N LYS A 239 13.18 15.00 20.71
CA LYS A 239 13.72 14.04 21.68
C LYS A 239 12.94 14.06 22.98
#